data_a81856cc2291da4a2bd5f7c1d3f7b767
#
_entry.id   a81856cc2291da4a2bd5f7c1d3f7b767
#
_cell.length_a   1.000
_cell.length_b   1.000
_cell.length_c   1.000
_cell.angle_alpha   90.00
_cell.angle_beta   90.00
_cell.angle_gamma   90.00
#
_symmetry.space_group_name_H-M   'P 1'
#
loop_
_entity.id
_entity.type
_entity.pdbx_description
1 polymer ?
#
loop_
_entity_poly.entity_id
_entity_poly.type
_entity_poly.pdbx_seq_one_letter_code
_entity_poly.pdbx_strand_id
1 'polypeptide(L)'
;MDTIECPVCGYPSAEKQATYDPVTVFYMCPVCGRYEFSETEIMRPSLDKTKLASFLYYKGFRRRKDLSTEYRYHTTLSKEKCDEYVKDFKNGDIKHGHPVHMDNDIIHAWYPTSFAEKIDMILLKLTELSDYVGQEIKISKYELYGLMFVEHYKSGEKEMLADNDMSKQAFFIENYLIEMGYIKGSPTISGDQAGEITITPSGYQRIDLLRRNTGEGRNVLVAMKFGDDTKNLREAIKLGIRDAGYKPILIDEVEHNELITPELLSHIKNSKFVVVDLTHQNNGAYFEEGYAMGLGKPVIQLCQSGTKLHFDIAQKNTIIWDTESDIPLRLKNRIKATID
;
A
#
# COMPACT_ATOMS: atom_id res chain seq x y z
N MET A 1 5.18 -24.24 -22.60
CA MET A 1 5.76 -23.62 -21.39
C MET A 1 6.59 -24.69 -20.70
N ASP A 2 7.81 -24.36 -20.34
CA ASP A 2 8.70 -25.29 -19.66
C ASP A 2 8.55 -25.12 -18.16
N THR A 3 8.61 -26.22 -17.42
CA THR A 3 8.58 -26.18 -15.96
C THR A 3 10.01 -26.06 -15.44
N ILE A 4 10.27 -25.07 -14.59
CA ILE A 4 11.57 -24.78 -13.99
C ILE A 4 11.47 -24.41 -12.52
N GLU A 5 12.61 -24.40 -11.84
CA GLU A 5 12.73 -23.74 -10.56
C GLU A 5 12.60 -22.22 -10.73
N CYS A 6 11.78 -21.57 -9.90
CA CYS A 6 11.58 -20.12 -9.96
C CYS A 6 12.88 -19.37 -9.63
N PRO A 7 13.41 -18.53 -10.55
CA PRO A 7 14.68 -17.84 -10.33
C PRO A 7 14.63 -16.77 -9.23
N VAL A 8 13.46 -16.52 -8.65
CA VAL A 8 13.26 -15.52 -7.60
C VAL A 8 13.09 -16.17 -6.23
N CYS A 9 12.17 -17.13 -6.09
CA CYS A 9 11.84 -17.71 -4.77
C CYS A 9 12.25 -19.19 -4.63
N GLY A 10 12.81 -19.82 -5.66
CA GLY A 10 13.19 -21.23 -5.62
C GLY A 10 12.02 -22.22 -5.71
N TYR A 11 10.80 -21.79 -5.97
CA TYR A 11 9.65 -22.71 -6.12
C TYR A 11 9.89 -23.68 -7.29
N PRO A 12 9.77 -25.02 -7.09
CA PRO A 12 10.34 -25.99 -8.03
C PRO A 12 9.56 -26.15 -9.35
N SER A 13 8.33 -25.67 -9.42
CA SER A 13 7.43 -25.91 -10.55
C SER A 13 6.83 -24.62 -11.11
N ALA A 14 7.63 -23.58 -11.30
CA ALA A 14 7.24 -22.39 -12.02
C ALA A 14 7.22 -22.64 -13.53
N GLU A 15 6.30 -22.00 -14.24
CA GLU A 15 6.23 -22.07 -15.70
C GLU A 15 7.07 -20.95 -16.33
N LYS A 16 7.77 -21.25 -17.43
CA LYS A 16 8.60 -20.33 -18.18
C LYS A 16 8.20 -20.28 -19.64
N GLN A 17 8.17 -19.08 -20.20
CA GLN A 17 7.95 -18.85 -21.63
C GLN A 17 8.87 -17.74 -22.13
N ALA A 18 9.63 -18.00 -23.19
CA ALA A 18 10.39 -16.97 -23.89
C ALA A 18 9.49 -16.24 -24.90
N THR A 19 9.74 -14.95 -25.07
CA THR A 19 9.16 -14.12 -26.13
C THR A 19 10.29 -13.54 -26.98
N TYR A 20 9.99 -13.14 -28.20
CA TYR A 20 11.03 -12.78 -29.18
C TYR A 20 10.94 -11.33 -29.68
N ASP A 21 9.86 -10.63 -29.37
CA ASP A 21 9.67 -9.23 -29.76
C ASP A 21 8.87 -8.47 -28.69
N PRO A 22 9.51 -7.76 -27.77
CA PRO A 22 10.95 -7.76 -27.46
C PRO A 22 11.41 -9.10 -26.86
N VAL A 23 12.72 -9.34 -26.84
CA VAL A 23 13.29 -10.54 -26.20
C VAL A 23 13.11 -10.42 -24.69
N THR A 24 12.23 -11.23 -24.15
CA THR A 24 11.94 -11.31 -22.73
C THR A 24 11.69 -12.75 -22.29
N VAL A 25 11.75 -13.00 -20.99
CA VAL A 25 11.36 -14.29 -20.42
C VAL A 25 10.28 -14.04 -19.40
N PHE A 26 9.12 -14.62 -19.65
CA PHE A 26 7.93 -14.54 -18.82
C PHE A 26 7.87 -15.76 -17.89
N TYR A 27 7.54 -15.52 -16.63
CA TYR A 27 7.42 -16.53 -15.59
C TYR A 27 6.02 -16.49 -14.95
N MET A 28 5.47 -17.66 -14.68
CA MET A 28 4.28 -17.84 -13.85
C MET A 28 4.63 -18.72 -12.65
N CYS A 29 4.72 -18.11 -11.49
CA CYS A 29 5.05 -18.78 -10.23
C CYS A 29 3.86 -18.69 -9.27
N PRO A 30 3.41 -19.79 -8.64
CA PRO A 30 2.34 -19.74 -7.65
C PRO A 30 2.62 -18.78 -6.48
N VAL A 31 3.89 -18.60 -6.12
CA VAL A 31 4.36 -17.76 -5.02
C VAL A 31 4.57 -16.30 -5.45
N CYS A 32 5.36 -16.08 -6.50
CA CYS A 32 5.73 -14.74 -6.99
C CYS A 32 4.66 -14.10 -7.89
N GLY A 33 3.72 -14.89 -8.40
CA GLY A 33 2.78 -14.43 -9.42
C GLY A 33 3.40 -14.38 -10.81
N ARG A 34 2.87 -13.51 -11.68
CA ARG A 34 3.34 -13.32 -13.05
C ARG A 34 4.37 -12.21 -13.10
N TYR A 35 5.52 -12.50 -13.69
CA TYR A 35 6.56 -11.51 -13.89
C TYR A 35 7.40 -11.85 -15.11
N GLU A 36 8.11 -10.85 -15.65
CA GLU A 36 8.88 -10.92 -16.86
C GLU A 36 10.22 -10.20 -16.67
N PHE A 37 11.28 -10.83 -17.15
CA PHE A 37 12.60 -10.22 -17.24
C PHE A 37 12.94 -9.90 -18.69
N SER A 38 13.41 -8.67 -18.93
CA SER A 38 13.98 -8.27 -20.22
C SER A 38 15.31 -8.99 -20.48
N GLU A 39 15.72 -9.07 -21.74
CA GLU A 39 17.03 -9.63 -22.14
C GLU A 39 18.17 -8.97 -21.37
N THR A 40 18.13 -7.66 -21.19
CA THR A 40 19.14 -6.92 -20.41
C THR A 40 19.23 -7.42 -18.98
N GLU A 41 18.09 -7.63 -18.31
CA GLU A 41 18.07 -8.13 -16.92
C GLU A 41 18.52 -9.59 -16.85
N ILE A 42 18.23 -10.42 -17.87
CA ILE A 42 18.70 -11.81 -17.94
C ILE A 42 20.21 -11.87 -18.09
N MET A 43 20.78 -11.06 -19.00
CA MET A 43 22.21 -11.05 -19.29
C MET A 43 23.05 -10.34 -18.23
N ARG A 44 22.51 -9.28 -17.66
CA ARG A 44 23.15 -8.43 -16.63
C ARG A 44 22.16 -8.12 -15.52
N PRO A 45 21.93 -9.07 -14.60
CA PRO A 45 20.99 -8.88 -13.50
C PRO A 45 21.33 -7.63 -12.68
N SER A 46 20.37 -6.73 -12.56
CA SER A 46 20.50 -5.45 -11.84
C SER A 46 19.59 -5.34 -10.62
N LEU A 47 18.50 -6.14 -10.58
CA LEU A 47 17.55 -6.11 -9.48
C LEU A 47 18.15 -6.64 -8.17
N ASP A 48 17.79 -6.00 -7.08
CA ASP A 48 18.11 -6.45 -5.73
C ASP A 48 17.34 -7.74 -5.40
N LYS A 49 17.97 -8.88 -5.66
CA LYS A 49 17.40 -10.21 -5.43
C LYS A 49 17.12 -10.50 -3.96
N THR A 50 17.75 -9.78 -3.02
CA THR A 50 17.51 -9.97 -1.59
C THR A 50 16.08 -9.58 -1.21
N LYS A 51 15.49 -8.60 -1.90
CA LYS A 51 14.18 -8.04 -1.65
C LYS A 51 13.10 -8.47 -2.64
N LEU A 52 13.52 -8.93 -3.82
CA LEU A 52 12.64 -9.21 -4.95
C LEU A 52 11.60 -10.30 -4.64
N ALA A 53 11.99 -11.35 -3.92
CA ALA A 53 11.10 -12.46 -3.59
C ALA A 53 9.91 -11.99 -2.74
N SER A 54 10.17 -11.22 -1.69
CA SER A 54 9.11 -10.64 -0.84
C SER A 54 8.31 -9.59 -1.61
N PHE A 55 8.95 -8.73 -2.40
CA PHE A 55 8.23 -7.78 -3.24
C PHE A 55 7.21 -8.48 -4.15
N LEU A 56 7.62 -9.50 -4.89
CA LEU A 56 6.72 -10.24 -5.76
C LEU A 56 5.70 -11.07 -4.98
N TYR A 57 6.05 -11.58 -3.79
CA TYR A 57 5.08 -12.25 -2.92
C TYR A 57 3.94 -11.30 -2.51
N TYR A 58 4.23 -10.08 -2.14
CA TYR A 58 3.24 -9.10 -1.70
C TYR A 58 2.50 -8.42 -2.84
N LYS A 59 3.18 -8.09 -3.93
CA LYS A 59 2.66 -7.28 -5.05
C LYS A 59 2.36 -8.10 -6.31
N GLY A 60 2.79 -9.35 -6.38
CA GLY A 60 2.65 -10.19 -7.58
C GLY A 60 1.20 -10.49 -7.95
N PHE A 61 0.98 -10.55 -9.26
CA PHE A 61 -0.33 -10.85 -9.84
C PHE A 61 -0.52 -12.37 -9.94
N ARG A 62 -1.23 -12.94 -8.97
CA ARG A 62 -1.57 -14.38 -8.96
C ARG A 62 -2.94 -14.60 -9.56
N ARG A 63 -3.19 -15.81 -10.08
CA ARG A 63 -4.55 -16.22 -10.46
C ARG A 63 -5.43 -16.20 -9.19
N ARG A 64 -6.15 -15.13 -8.97
CA ARG A 64 -7.31 -15.06 -8.09
C ARG A 64 -8.56 -14.91 -8.97
N LYS A 65 -9.75 -15.12 -8.38
CA LYS A 65 -11.08 -15.10 -9.03
C LYS A 65 -11.42 -13.83 -9.83
N ASP A 66 -10.53 -12.84 -9.87
CA ASP A 66 -10.74 -11.59 -10.59
C ASP A 66 -10.10 -11.69 -11.98
N LEU A 67 -10.95 -11.78 -12.99
CA LEU A 67 -10.60 -11.82 -14.41
C LEU A 67 -9.80 -10.57 -14.85
N SER A 68 -9.98 -9.43 -14.16
CA SER A 68 -9.29 -8.18 -14.50
C SER A 68 -7.77 -8.23 -14.29
N THR A 69 -7.28 -9.16 -13.44
CA THR A 69 -5.84 -9.34 -13.19
C THR A 69 -5.19 -10.36 -14.11
N GLU A 70 -5.95 -11.01 -14.98
CA GLU A 70 -5.45 -12.13 -15.80
C GLU A 70 -4.32 -11.73 -16.74
N TYR A 71 -4.34 -10.49 -17.20
CA TYR A 71 -3.35 -9.92 -18.12
C TYR A 71 -2.27 -9.08 -17.44
N ARG A 72 -2.30 -8.91 -16.13
CA ARG A 72 -1.32 -8.10 -15.39
C ARG A 72 -0.11 -8.92 -14.96
N TYR A 73 1.07 -8.32 -15.07
CA TYR A 73 2.35 -8.91 -14.64
C TYR A 73 3.38 -7.82 -14.34
N HIS A 74 4.37 -8.12 -13.49
CA HIS A 74 5.51 -7.23 -13.27
C HIS A 74 6.57 -7.46 -14.34
N THR A 75 7.25 -6.40 -14.79
CA THR A 75 8.29 -6.50 -15.82
C THR A 75 9.43 -5.53 -15.60
N THR A 76 10.63 -5.91 -16.04
CA THR A 76 11.84 -5.05 -16.10
C THR A 76 11.95 -4.26 -17.41
N LEU A 77 10.96 -4.32 -18.29
CA LEU A 77 10.86 -3.39 -19.42
C LEU A 77 10.76 -1.95 -18.93
N SER A 78 11.23 -1.00 -19.74
CA SER A 78 11.17 0.42 -19.36
C SER A 78 9.72 0.89 -19.12
N LYS A 79 9.58 1.94 -18.33
CA LYS A 79 8.26 2.52 -18.01
C LYS A 79 7.53 2.97 -19.28
N GLU A 80 8.26 3.58 -20.24
CA GLU A 80 7.71 4.04 -21.52
C GLU A 80 7.12 2.86 -22.31
N LYS A 81 7.83 1.72 -22.32
CA LYS A 81 7.35 0.50 -23.02
C LYS A 81 6.13 -0.09 -22.32
N CYS A 82 6.10 -0.08 -21.01
CA CYS A 82 4.92 -0.50 -20.26
C CYS A 82 3.70 0.41 -20.55
N ASP A 83 3.90 1.73 -20.59
CA ASP A 83 2.83 2.69 -20.88
C ASP A 83 2.27 2.51 -22.30
N GLU A 84 3.14 2.20 -23.30
CA GLU A 84 2.74 1.85 -24.66
C GLU A 84 1.81 0.61 -24.64
N TYR A 85 2.23 -0.49 -24.02
CA TYR A 85 1.45 -1.72 -23.96
C TYR A 85 0.15 -1.57 -23.20
N VAL A 86 0.13 -0.79 -22.12
CA VAL A 86 -1.11 -0.46 -21.38
C VAL A 86 -2.10 0.33 -22.26
N LYS A 87 -1.59 1.22 -23.11
CA LYS A 87 -2.41 1.97 -24.06
C LYS A 87 -3.01 1.04 -25.12
N ASP A 88 -2.20 0.14 -25.68
CA ASP A 88 -2.65 -0.84 -26.67
C ASP A 88 -3.68 -1.80 -26.06
N PHE A 89 -3.46 -2.27 -24.83
CA PHE A 89 -4.41 -3.09 -24.08
C PHE A 89 -5.77 -2.38 -23.90
N LYS A 90 -5.76 -1.10 -23.56
CA LYS A 90 -6.99 -0.29 -23.45
C LYS A 90 -7.72 -0.11 -24.78
N ASN A 91 -6.98 -0.15 -25.89
CA ASN A 91 -7.52 -0.11 -27.24
C ASN A 91 -8.00 -1.49 -27.76
N GLY A 92 -7.91 -2.53 -26.90
CA GLY A 92 -8.37 -3.88 -27.22
C GLY A 92 -7.30 -4.83 -27.77
N ASP A 93 -6.05 -4.40 -27.89
CA ASP A 93 -4.92 -5.28 -28.19
C ASP A 93 -4.35 -5.89 -26.90
N ILE A 94 -4.63 -7.17 -26.67
CA ILE A 94 -4.20 -7.93 -25.49
C ILE A 94 -2.90 -8.71 -25.72
N LYS A 95 -2.23 -8.56 -26.87
CA LYS A 95 -1.05 -9.35 -27.25
C LYS A 95 0.06 -9.34 -26.20
N HIS A 96 0.33 -8.17 -25.61
CA HIS A 96 1.35 -7.96 -24.60
C HIS A 96 0.80 -7.92 -23.18
N GLY A 97 -0.53 -8.04 -22.99
CA GLY A 97 -1.18 -7.93 -21.68
C GLY A 97 -1.06 -6.53 -21.06
N HIS A 98 -1.02 -6.49 -19.74
CA HIS A 98 -0.97 -5.24 -18.97
C HIS A 98 0.29 -5.24 -18.05
N PRO A 99 1.46 -4.87 -18.57
CA PRO A 99 2.70 -4.84 -17.82
C PRO A 99 2.69 -3.74 -16.73
N VAL A 100 3.35 -4.04 -15.63
CA VAL A 100 3.62 -3.10 -14.54
C VAL A 100 5.13 -3.05 -14.36
N HIS A 101 5.72 -1.89 -14.64
CA HIS A 101 7.15 -1.69 -14.50
C HIS A 101 7.63 -1.98 -13.07
N MET A 102 8.79 -2.62 -12.94
CA MET A 102 9.50 -2.80 -11.68
C MET A 102 11.00 -2.56 -11.88
N ASP A 103 11.59 -1.85 -10.92
CA ASP A 103 13.02 -1.59 -10.79
C ASP A 103 13.43 -1.55 -9.32
N ASN A 104 14.70 -1.29 -9.04
CA ASN A 104 15.21 -1.21 -7.68
C ASN A 104 14.60 -0.06 -6.88
N ASP A 105 14.32 1.08 -7.50
CA ASP A 105 13.77 2.24 -6.80
C ASP A 105 12.36 1.91 -6.29
N ILE A 106 11.55 1.27 -7.11
CA ILE A 106 10.20 0.80 -6.73
C ILE A 106 10.27 -0.27 -5.63
N ILE A 107 11.18 -1.25 -5.78
CA ILE A 107 11.36 -2.34 -4.80
C ILE A 107 11.82 -1.77 -3.46
N HIS A 108 12.84 -0.89 -3.46
CA HIS A 108 13.39 -0.31 -2.24
C HIS A 108 12.42 0.66 -1.56
N ALA A 109 11.70 1.48 -2.32
CA ALA A 109 10.68 2.38 -1.79
C ALA A 109 9.52 1.63 -1.11
N TRP A 110 9.21 0.42 -1.59
CA TRP A 110 8.17 -0.42 -0.99
C TRP A 110 8.69 -1.25 0.20
N TYR A 111 9.96 -1.67 0.18
CA TYR A 111 10.49 -2.62 1.16
C TYR A 111 10.57 -1.99 2.57
N PRO A 112 10.12 -2.68 3.62
CA PRO A 112 10.11 -2.14 4.97
C PRO A 112 11.53 -1.81 5.46
N THR A 113 11.67 -0.63 6.06
CA THR A 113 12.95 -0.07 6.53
C THR A 113 13.29 -0.50 7.95
N SER A 114 12.31 -0.96 8.71
CA SER A 114 12.47 -1.41 10.09
C SER A 114 11.85 -2.79 10.34
N PHE A 115 12.30 -3.45 11.41
CA PHE A 115 11.72 -4.72 11.84
C PHE A 115 10.24 -4.57 12.22
N ALA A 116 9.88 -3.47 12.89
CA ALA A 116 8.49 -3.19 13.24
C ALA A 116 7.60 -3.07 12.01
N GLU A 117 8.06 -2.41 10.96
CA GLU A 117 7.36 -2.30 9.68
C GLU A 117 7.17 -3.66 9.01
N LYS A 118 8.19 -4.54 9.04
CA LYS A 118 8.06 -5.93 8.56
C LYS A 118 6.93 -6.66 9.27
N ILE A 119 6.89 -6.59 10.61
CA ILE A 119 5.86 -7.23 11.44
C ILE A 119 4.46 -6.70 11.09
N ASP A 120 4.32 -5.39 10.96
CA ASP A 120 3.07 -4.74 10.63
C ASP A 120 2.56 -5.18 9.23
N MET A 121 3.45 -5.21 8.24
CA MET A 121 3.12 -5.68 6.89
C MET A 121 2.74 -7.18 6.85
N ILE A 122 3.40 -8.01 7.64
CA ILE A 122 3.06 -9.44 7.76
C ILE A 122 1.65 -9.61 8.31
N LEU A 123 1.30 -8.90 9.39
CA LEU A 123 -0.03 -8.96 9.99
C LEU A 123 -1.13 -8.51 9.01
N LEU A 124 -0.91 -7.42 8.30
CA LEU A 124 -1.82 -6.97 7.25
C LEU A 124 -1.97 -8.01 6.14
N LYS A 125 -0.85 -8.61 5.69
CA LYS A 125 -0.88 -9.64 4.63
C LYS A 125 -1.63 -10.90 5.07
N LEU A 126 -1.49 -11.33 6.31
CA LEU A 126 -2.24 -12.46 6.84
C LEU A 126 -3.76 -12.24 6.77
N THR A 127 -4.24 -11.00 6.96
CA THR A 127 -5.68 -10.72 6.77
C THR A 127 -6.15 -10.83 5.33
N GLU A 128 -5.28 -10.58 4.34
CA GLU A 128 -5.60 -10.77 2.92
C GLU A 128 -5.65 -12.26 2.53
N LEU A 129 -4.94 -13.11 3.27
CA LEU A 129 -4.90 -14.56 3.06
C LEU A 129 -6.03 -15.29 3.79
N SER A 130 -6.72 -14.61 4.70
CA SER A 130 -7.81 -15.15 5.51
C SER A 130 -9.17 -14.76 4.94
N ASP A 131 -10.07 -15.72 4.76
CA ASP A 131 -11.44 -15.47 4.30
C ASP A 131 -12.38 -15.08 5.47
N TYR A 132 -12.02 -15.45 6.72
CA TYR A 132 -12.78 -15.14 7.94
C TYR A 132 -11.90 -15.10 9.18
N VAL A 133 -12.36 -14.42 10.22
CA VAL A 133 -11.65 -14.25 11.50
C VAL A 133 -11.42 -15.60 12.17
N GLY A 134 -10.17 -15.89 12.53
CA GLY A 134 -9.78 -17.14 13.21
C GLY A 134 -9.52 -18.32 12.27
N GLN A 135 -9.49 -18.08 10.95
CA GLN A 135 -9.13 -19.10 9.97
C GLN A 135 -7.69 -19.58 10.15
N GLU A 136 -7.47 -20.87 10.03
CA GLU A 136 -6.14 -21.46 9.87
C GLU A 136 -5.68 -21.26 8.43
N ILE A 137 -4.61 -20.51 8.27
CA ILE A 137 -4.01 -20.18 6.97
C ILE A 137 -2.91 -21.20 6.69
N LYS A 138 -3.13 -22.06 5.70
CA LYS A 138 -2.13 -23.02 5.23
C LYS A 138 -1.14 -22.33 4.31
N ILE A 139 0.14 -22.46 4.61
CA ILE A 139 1.23 -21.78 3.90
C ILE A 139 2.27 -22.83 3.48
N SER A 140 2.70 -22.76 2.22
CA SER A 140 3.88 -23.50 1.75
C SER A 140 5.17 -22.84 2.27
N LYS A 141 6.26 -23.59 2.27
CA LYS A 141 7.59 -23.09 2.63
C LYS A 141 7.98 -21.80 1.86
N TYR A 142 7.77 -21.79 0.57
CA TYR A 142 8.12 -20.68 -0.31
C TYR A 142 7.25 -19.44 -0.07
N GLU A 143 5.97 -19.65 0.24
CA GLU A 143 5.07 -18.56 0.64
C GLU A 143 5.46 -17.99 2.01
N LEU A 144 5.86 -18.85 2.96
CA LEU A 144 6.37 -18.42 4.27
C LEU A 144 7.59 -17.53 4.10
N TYR A 145 8.55 -17.91 3.24
CA TYR A 145 9.75 -17.10 2.98
C TYR A 145 9.39 -15.73 2.42
N GLY A 146 8.50 -15.68 1.43
CA GLY A 146 8.01 -14.41 0.88
C GLY A 146 7.28 -13.55 1.92
N LEU A 147 6.39 -14.17 2.70
CA LEU A 147 5.61 -13.51 3.76
C LEU A 147 6.50 -12.93 4.85
N MET A 148 7.50 -13.69 5.32
CA MET A 148 8.39 -13.32 6.43
C MET A 148 9.58 -12.45 6.01
N PHE A 149 9.60 -11.92 4.78
CA PHE A 149 10.70 -11.09 4.27
C PHE A 149 12.07 -11.77 4.35
N VAL A 150 12.10 -13.08 4.06
CA VAL A 150 13.34 -13.84 4.04
C VAL A 150 14.21 -13.38 2.88
N GLU A 151 15.47 -13.09 3.16
CA GLU A 151 16.46 -12.77 2.14
C GLU A 151 16.94 -14.05 1.48
N HIS A 152 16.68 -14.18 0.17
CA HIS A 152 17.06 -15.37 -0.60
C HIS A 152 18.51 -15.35 -1.06
N TYR A 153 19.16 -14.18 -1.04
CA TYR A 153 20.53 -13.95 -1.46
C TYR A 153 21.24 -13.07 -0.44
N LYS A 154 22.54 -13.26 -0.24
CA LYS A 154 23.37 -12.25 0.45
C LYS A 154 23.63 -11.08 -0.51
N SER A 155 23.76 -9.89 0.05
CA SER A 155 24.09 -8.70 -0.71
C SER A 155 25.35 -8.89 -1.54
N GLY A 156 25.24 -8.70 -2.86
CA GLY A 156 26.35 -8.85 -3.82
C GLY A 156 26.64 -10.29 -4.27
N GLU A 157 25.98 -11.31 -3.73
CA GLU A 157 26.16 -12.70 -4.16
C GLU A 157 25.18 -13.09 -5.27
N LYS A 158 25.62 -14.05 -6.12
CA LYS A 158 24.82 -14.56 -7.24
C LYS A 158 24.09 -15.86 -6.91
N GLU A 159 24.51 -16.54 -5.85
CA GLU A 159 23.93 -17.81 -5.44
C GLU A 159 22.88 -17.59 -4.36
N MET A 160 21.81 -18.39 -4.45
CA MET A 160 20.75 -18.41 -3.44
C MET A 160 21.31 -18.97 -2.13
N LEU A 161 20.81 -18.46 -1.02
CA LEU A 161 21.12 -18.98 0.32
C LEU A 161 20.66 -20.44 0.47
N ALA A 162 21.36 -21.19 1.31
CA ALA A 162 20.95 -22.55 1.67
C ALA A 162 19.57 -22.51 2.34
N ASP A 163 18.74 -23.53 2.07
CA ASP A 163 17.38 -23.63 2.61
C ASP A 163 17.33 -23.54 4.15
N ASN A 164 18.33 -24.10 4.84
CA ASN A 164 18.46 -24.00 6.29
C ASN A 164 18.63 -22.56 6.79
N ASP A 165 19.34 -21.71 6.05
CA ASP A 165 19.54 -20.31 6.45
C ASP A 165 18.30 -19.46 6.17
N MET A 166 17.58 -19.76 5.08
CA MET A 166 16.27 -19.16 4.79
C MET A 166 15.22 -19.58 5.85
N SER A 167 15.21 -20.85 6.24
CA SER A 167 14.32 -21.37 7.29
C SER A 167 14.56 -20.71 8.64
N LYS A 168 15.84 -20.51 9.03
CA LYS A 168 16.17 -19.80 10.28
C LYS A 168 15.66 -18.38 10.33
N GLN A 169 15.76 -17.64 9.20
CA GLN A 169 15.21 -16.29 9.13
C GLN A 169 13.68 -16.29 9.28
N ALA A 170 12.98 -17.16 8.55
CA ALA A 170 11.53 -17.29 8.65
C ALA A 170 11.09 -17.62 10.08
N PHE A 171 11.71 -18.61 10.70
CA PHE A 171 11.38 -19.05 12.07
C PHE A 171 11.66 -17.97 13.12
N PHE A 172 12.69 -17.17 12.95
CA PHE A 172 12.96 -16.05 13.86
C PHE A 172 11.78 -15.08 13.88
N ILE A 173 11.28 -14.70 12.72
CA ILE A 173 10.15 -13.76 12.60
C ILE A 173 8.84 -14.40 13.07
N GLU A 174 8.59 -15.67 12.71
CA GLU A 174 7.40 -16.41 13.13
C GLU A 174 7.35 -16.57 14.65
N ASN A 175 8.46 -16.99 15.27
CA ASN A 175 8.56 -17.09 16.72
C ASN A 175 8.32 -15.75 17.41
N TYR A 176 8.87 -14.65 16.89
CA TYR A 176 8.60 -13.33 17.42
C TYR A 176 7.10 -13.00 17.39
N LEU A 177 6.40 -13.28 16.29
CA LEU A 177 4.95 -13.06 16.18
C LEU A 177 4.15 -13.92 17.17
N ILE A 178 4.59 -15.15 17.43
CA ILE A 178 4.00 -16.07 18.41
C ILE A 178 4.24 -15.57 19.84
N GLU A 179 5.47 -15.18 20.19
CA GLU A 179 5.84 -14.64 21.51
C GLU A 179 5.09 -13.35 21.83
N MET A 180 4.91 -12.47 20.83
CA MET A 180 4.09 -11.26 20.96
C MET A 180 2.58 -11.59 21.04
N GLY A 181 2.19 -12.82 20.89
CA GLY A 181 0.80 -13.28 20.93
C GLY A 181 -0.04 -12.80 19.74
N TYR A 182 0.56 -12.38 18.63
CA TYR A 182 -0.16 -11.91 17.45
C TYR A 182 -0.69 -13.03 16.57
N ILE A 183 0.03 -14.16 16.53
CA ILE A 183 -0.36 -15.35 15.79
C ILE A 183 -0.26 -16.59 16.66
N LYS A 184 -0.95 -17.66 16.25
CA LYS A 184 -0.74 -19.03 16.70
C LYS A 184 -0.23 -19.84 15.52
N GLY A 185 0.64 -20.79 15.79
CA GLY A 185 1.20 -21.70 14.80
C GLY A 185 2.32 -22.52 15.42
N SER A 186 2.87 -23.41 14.65
CA SER A 186 4.06 -24.16 15.02
C SER A 186 5.08 -23.95 13.90
N PRO A 187 6.21 -23.26 14.16
CA PRO A 187 7.22 -23.01 13.13
C PRO A 187 7.90 -24.33 12.76
N THR A 188 7.29 -25.04 11.82
CA THR A 188 7.78 -26.31 11.30
C THR A 188 7.74 -26.29 9.80
N ILE A 189 8.84 -26.72 9.16
CA ILE A 189 8.88 -26.97 7.72
C ILE A 189 9.11 -28.49 7.54
N SER A 190 8.19 -29.14 6.82
CA SER A 190 8.30 -30.55 6.43
C SER A 190 8.12 -30.64 4.92
N GLY A 191 9.22 -30.85 4.19
CA GLY A 191 9.23 -30.75 2.73
C GLY A 191 8.83 -29.35 2.27
N ASP A 192 7.79 -29.25 1.44
CA ASP A 192 7.28 -27.97 0.93
C ASP A 192 6.17 -27.33 1.80
N GLN A 193 5.78 -27.96 2.90
CA GLN A 193 4.77 -27.46 3.83
C GLN A 193 5.44 -26.68 4.97
N ALA A 194 4.90 -25.52 5.33
CA ALA A 194 5.38 -24.69 6.43
C ALA A 194 4.39 -24.56 7.60
N GLY A 195 3.40 -25.45 7.65
CA GLY A 195 2.43 -25.47 8.75
C GLY A 195 1.25 -24.52 8.54
N GLU A 196 0.58 -24.19 9.64
CA GLU A 196 -0.66 -23.41 9.67
C GLU A 196 -0.49 -22.20 10.60
N ILE A 197 -0.95 -21.04 10.17
CA ILE A 197 -0.89 -19.78 10.94
C ILE A 197 -2.32 -19.31 11.19
N THR A 198 -2.63 -18.97 12.46
CA THR A 198 -3.89 -18.34 12.84
C THR A 198 -3.64 -16.99 13.50
N ILE A 199 -4.34 -15.95 13.07
CA ILE A 199 -4.28 -14.63 13.72
C ILE A 199 -5.05 -14.70 15.04
N THR A 200 -4.43 -14.24 16.14
CA THR A 200 -5.06 -14.21 17.48
C THR A 200 -5.90 -12.92 17.66
N PRO A 201 -6.72 -12.85 18.74
CA PRO A 201 -7.39 -11.60 19.11
C PRO A 201 -6.42 -10.42 19.29
N SER A 202 -5.24 -10.62 19.88
CA SER A 202 -4.20 -9.59 20.02
C SER A 202 -3.63 -9.17 18.66
N GLY A 203 -3.48 -10.11 17.73
CA GLY A 203 -3.09 -9.82 16.36
C GLY A 203 -4.11 -8.94 15.66
N TYR A 204 -5.40 -9.25 15.75
CA TYR A 204 -6.47 -8.41 15.21
C TYR A 204 -6.51 -7.02 15.84
N GLN A 205 -6.30 -6.90 17.16
CA GLN A 205 -6.20 -5.59 17.82
C GLN A 205 -5.05 -4.75 17.24
N ARG A 206 -3.88 -5.37 17.00
CA ARG A 206 -2.74 -4.69 16.35
C ARG A 206 -3.10 -4.25 14.93
N ILE A 207 -3.73 -5.11 14.15
CA ILE A 207 -4.18 -4.82 12.78
C ILE A 207 -5.16 -3.65 12.75
N ASP A 208 -6.12 -3.61 13.68
CA ASP A 208 -7.07 -2.50 13.78
C ASP A 208 -6.39 -1.17 14.10
N LEU A 209 -5.37 -1.19 14.98
CA LEU A 209 -4.55 -0.01 15.25
C LEU A 209 -3.77 0.45 14.01
N LEU A 210 -3.19 -0.49 13.25
CA LEU A 210 -2.49 -0.19 12.00
C LEU A 210 -3.43 0.44 10.97
N ARG A 211 -4.59 -0.16 10.75
CA ARG A 211 -5.59 0.35 9.79
C ARG A 211 -6.10 1.75 10.17
N ARG A 212 -6.27 2.01 11.46
CA ARG A 212 -6.60 3.36 11.95
C ARG A 212 -5.47 4.35 11.67
N ASN A 213 -4.22 3.98 11.91
CA ASN A 213 -3.06 4.85 11.72
C ASN A 213 -2.73 5.08 10.24
N THR A 214 -2.92 4.09 9.37
CA THR A 214 -2.71 4.21 7.91
C THR A 214 -3.86 4.94 7.21
N GLY A 215 -4.96 5.23 7.93
CA GLY A 215 -6.10 5.93 7.35
C GLY A 215 -6.82 5.13 6.26
N GLU A 216 -6.82 3.80 6.34
CA GLU A 216 -7.62 2.93 5.45
C GLU A 216 -9.13 3.14 5.62
N GLY A 217 -9.53 3.87 6.68
CA GLY A 217 -10.91 4.30 6.89
C GLY A 217 -11.36 5.36 5.88
N ARG A 218 -12.69 5.57 5.81
CA ARG A 218 -13.29 6.62 4.98
C ARG A 218 -13.37 7.99 5.68
N ASN A 219 -12.86 8.12 6.90
CA ASN A 219 -12.96 9.34 7.68
C ASN A 219 -11.99 10.41 7.14
N VAL A 220 -12.47 11.63 7.03
CA VAL A 220 -11.72 12.81 6.60
C VAL A 220 -11.96 13.93 7.61
N LEU A 221 -10.93 14.39 8.29
CA LEU A 221 -11.06 15.54 9.17
C LEU A 221 -11.21 16.82 8.35
N VAL A 222 -12.14 17.68 8.74
CA VAL A 222 -12.29 19.02 8.20
C VAL A 222 -11.84 20.03 9.25
N ALA A 223 -10.75 20.72 8.97
CA ALA A 223 -10.15 21.77 9.77
C ALA A 223 -10.54 23.13 9.21
N MET A 224 -11.33 23.92 9.93
CA MET A 224 -11.81 25.23 9.49
C MET A 224 -12.24 26.10 10.66
N LYS A 225 -12.52 27.36 10.43
CA LYS A 225 -13.25 28.19 11.38
C LYS A 225 -14.70 27.68 11.50
N PHE A 226 -15.18 27.52 12.72
CA PHE A 226 -16.57 27.18 13.00
C PHE A 226 -17.35 28.43 13.44
N GLY A 227 -18.56 28.58 12.93
CA GLY A 227 -19.44 29.69 13.23
C GLY A 227 -20.63 29.77 12.28
N ASP A 228 -21.58 30.66 12.59
CA ASP A 228 -22.77 30.85 11.75
C ASP A 228 -22.43 31.39 10.37
N ASP A 229 -21.37 32.17 10.28
CA ASP A 229 -20.82 32.77 9.04
C ASP A 229 -20.15 31.75 8.12
N THR A 230 -19.86 30.54 8.60
CA THR A 230 -19.18 29.48 7.81
C THR A 230 -20.08 28.30 7.51
N LYS A 231 -21.38 28.34 7.80
CA LYS A 231 -22.30 27.20 7.58
C LYS A 231 -22.36 26.73 6.12
N ASN A 232 -22.46 27.65 5.17
CA ASN A 232 -22.51 27.30 3.74
C ASN A 232 -21.20 26.67 3.28
N LEU A 233 -20.07 27.25 3.68
CA LEU A 233 -18.74 26.72 3.41
C LEU A 233 -18.58 25.28 3.98
N ARG A 234 -19.01 25.05 5.20
CA ARG A 234 -19.03 23.75 5.87
C ARG A 234 -19.79 22.70 5.04
N GLU A 235 -21.02 23.01 4.65
CA GLU A 235 -21.83 22.08 3.89
C GLU A 235 -21.26 21.82 2.48
N ALA A 236 -20.70 22.83 1.84
CA ALA A 236 -20.02 22.65 0.55
C ALA A 236 -18.81 21.70 0.65
N ILE A 237 -17.98 21.84 1.69
CA ILE A 237 -16.84 20.94 1.94
C ILE A 237 -17.34 19.51 2.23
N LYS A 238 -18.34 19.37 3.13
CA LYS A 238 -18.94 18.06 3.45
C LYS A 238 -19.51 17.37 2.22
N LEU A 239 -20.17 18.10 1.33
CA LEU A 239 -20.70 17.56 0.10
C LEU A 239 -19.59 17.05 -0.83
N GLY A 240 -18.53 17.82 -1.05
CA GLY A 240 -17.41 17.42 -1.89
C GLY A 240 -16.69 16.15 -1.38
N ILE A 241 -16.55 16.02 -0.07
CA ILE A 241 -15.98 14.82 0.57
C ILE A 241 -16.91 13.61 0.41
N ARG A 242 -18.21 13.76 0.65
CA ARG A 242 -19.20 12.68 0.47
C ARG A 242 -19.30 12.22 -0.97
N ASP A 243 -19.29 13.14 -1.92
CA ASP A 243 -19.35 12.86 -3.36
C ASP A 243 -18.10 12.11 -3.87
N ALA A 244 -16.98 12.25 -3.16
CA ALA A 244 -15.78 11.46 -3.38
C ALA A 244 -15.81 10.06 -2.71
N GLY A 245 -16.87 9.75 -1.93
CA GLY A 245 -17.02 8.46 -1.25
C GLY A 245 -16.45 8.40 0.16
N TYR A 246 -16.12 9.54 0.76
CA TYR A 246 -15.54 9.65 2.10
C TYR A 246 -16.53 10.20 3.13
N LYS A 247 -16.21 10.07 4.43
CA LYS A 247 -17.02 10.54 5.55
C LYS A 247 -16.36 11.77 6.19
N PRO A 248 -16.90 12.98 6.06
CA PRO A 248 -16.37 14.16 6.74
C PRO A 248 -16.61 14.05 8.26
N ILE A 249 -15.59 14.42 9.03
CA ILE A 249 -15.61 14.53 10.48
C ILE A 249 -15.25 15.97 10.85
N LEU A 250 -16.11 16.61 11.66
CA LEU A 250 -15.89 17.94 12.21
C LEU A 250 -15.94 17.83 13.73
N ILE A 251 -14.98 18.41 14.42
CA ILE A 251 -14.83 18.22 15.88
C ILE A 251 -15.96 18.92 16.67
N ASP A 252 -16.48 20.04 16.17
CA ASP A 252 -17.61 20.71 16.80
C ASP A 252 -18.96 19.97 16.67
N GLU A 253 -19.04 18.96 15.79
CA GLU A 253 -20.20 18.08 15.62
C GLU A 253 -20.08 16.77 16.42
N VAL A 254 -18.95 16.54 17.10
CA VAL A 254 -18.70 15.33 17.89
C VAL A 254 -19.05 15.60 19.34
N GLU A 255 -20.02 14.87 19.90
CA GLU A 255 -20.34 14.92 21.34
C GLU A 255 -19.23 14.25 22.15
N HIS A 256 -18.65 14.98 23.11
CA HIS A 256 -17.58 14.48 23.98
C HIS A 256 -17.62 15.12 25.38
N ASN A 257 -17.15 14.35 26.37
CA ASN A 257 -17.04 14.80 27.76
C ASN A 257 -15.60 15.11 28.20
N GLU A 258 -14.61 15.01 27.28
CA GLU A 258 -13.20 15.16 27.58
C GLU A 258 -12.59 16.41 26.96
N LEU A 259 -11.32 16.68 27.25
CA LEU A 259 -10.57 17.78 26.66
C LEU A 259 -10.50 17.63 25.12
N ILE A 260 -10.87 18.68 24.40
CA ILE A 260 -10.93 18.70 22.92
C ILE A 260 -9.61 18.26 22.27
N THR A 261 -8.46 18.62 22.86
CA THR A 261 -7.14 18.36 22.24
C THR A 261 -6.79 16.89 22.06
N PRO A 262 -6.94 15.97 23.04
CA PRO A 262 -6.64 14.55 22.83
C PRO A 262 -7.54 13.91 21.77
N GLU A 263 -8.81 14.28 21.74
CA GLU A 263 -9.78 13.78 20.78
C GLU A 263 -9.49 14.28 19.37
N LEU A 264 -9.19 15.57 19.22
CA LEU A 264 -8.74 16.16 17.96
C LEU A 264 -7.53 15.42 17.39
N LEU A 265 -6.50 15.18 18.19
CA LEU A 265 -5.31 14.43 17.78
C LEU A 265 -5.65 13.00 17.35
N SER A 266 -6.60 12.36 18.05
CA SER A 266 -7.11 11.04 17.69
C SER A 266 -7.84 11.07 16.34
N HIS A 267 -8.70 12.05 16.09
CA HIS A 267 -9.40 12.21 14.82
C HIS A 267 -8.46 12.49 13.67
N ILE A 268 -7.41 13.32 13.85
CA ILE A 268 -6.37 13.53 12.82
C ILE A 268 -5.67 12.20 12.52
N LYS A 269 -5.23 11.46 13.55
CA LYS A 269 -4.57 10.15 13.39
C LYS A 269 -5.45 9.13 12.63
N ASN A 270 -6.74 9.12 12.93
CA ASN A 270 -7.70 8.15 12.38
C ASN A 270 -8.30 8.57 11.02
N SER A 271 -7.97 9.76 10.51
CA SER A 271 -8.44 10.24 9.22
C SER A 271 -7.55 9.74 8.08
N LYS A 272 -8.14 9.45 6.92
CA LYS A 272 -7.45 9.09 5.68
C LYS A 272 -6.57 10.26 5.19
N PHE A 273 -7.15 11.43 5.20
CA PHE A 273 -6.52 12.72 4.88
C PHE A 273 -7.25 13.84 5.63
N VAL A 274 -6.71 15.06 5.56
CA VAL A 274 -7.30 16.25 6.18
C VAL A 274 -7.64 17.26 5.09
N VAL A 275 -8.82 17.87 5.18
CA VAL A 275 -9.23 19.01 4.37
C VAL A 275 -9.18 20.25 5.26
N VAL A 276 -8.42 21.27 4.84
CA VAL A 276 -8.21 22.49 5.62
C VAL A 276 -8.71 23.70 4.84
N ASP A 277 -9.61 24.49 5.44
CA ASP A 277 -9.96 25.82 4.92
C ASP A 277 -9.19 26.91 5.66
N LEU A 278 -8.43 27.70 4.90
CA LEU A 278 -7.55 28.75 5.40
C LEU A 278 -8.11 30.17 5.20
N THR A 279 -9.33 30.30 4.69
CA THR A 279 -9.96 31.58 4.37
C THR A 279 -9.96 32.54 5.55
N HIS A 280 -10.27 32.04 6.75
CA HIS A 280 -10.38 32.85 7.97
C HIS A 280 -9.10 32.89 8.81
N GLN A 281 -8.00 32.31 8.31
CA GLN A 281 -6.70 32.27 9.01
C GLN A 281 -6.80 31.78 10.47
N ASN A 282 -7.62 30.73 10.69
CA ASN A 282 -7.85 30.15 11.99
C ASN A 282 -6.61 29.41 12.51
N ASN A 283 -6.09 29.79 13.67
CA ASN A 283 -4.91 29.18 14.27
C ASN A 283 -5.07 27.69 14.55
N GLY A 284 -6.27 27.23 14.89
CA GLY A 284 -6.59 25.82 15.05
C GLY A 284 -6.44 25.04 13.77
N ALA A 285 -6.94 25.58 12.65
CA ALA A 285 -6.82 24.95 11.34
C ALA A 285 -5.35 24.83 10.90
N TYR A 286 -4.50 25.84 11.16
CA TYR A 286 -3.06 25.73 10.92
C TYR A 286 -2.35 24.70 11.78
N PHE A 287 -2.72 24.58 13.06
CA PHE A 287 -2.21 23.56 13.96
C PHE A 287 -2.58 22.15 13.44
N GLU A 288 -3.84 21.95 13.09
CA GLU A 288 -4.36 20.67 12.59
C GLU A 288 -3.69 20.27 11.28
N GLU A 289 -3.48 21.22 10.37
CA GLU A 289 -2.72 21.05 9.15
C GLU A 289 -1.28 20.59 9.43
N GLY A 290 -0.56 21.36 10.25
CA GLY A 290 0.84 21.09 10.59
C GLY A 290 1.00 19.72 11.27
N TYR A 291 0.08 19.38 12.18
CA TYR A 291 0.10 18.08 12.85
C TYR A 291 -0.19 16.91 11.88
N ALA A 292 -1.18 17.06 10.99
CA ALA A 292 -1.47 16.08 9.95
C ALA A 292 -0.26 15.85 9.02
N MET A 293 0.41 16.92 8.61
CA MET A 293 1.63 16.84 7.79
C MET A 293 2.78 16.16 8.53
N GLY A 294 2.98 16.47 9.81
CA GLY A 294 3.98 15.81 10.65
C GLY A 294 3.76 14.31 10.82
N LEU A 295 2.51 13.84 10.67
CA LEU A 295 2.14 12.43 10.63
C LEU A 295 2.25 11.81 9.22
N GLY A 296 2.69 12.57 8.21
CA GLY A 296 2.77 12.11 6.82
C GLY A 296 1.40 11.97 6.15
N LYS A 297 0.33 12.56 6.71
CA LYS A 297 -1.01 12.47 6.10
C LYS A 297 -1.17 13.45 4.94
N PRO A 298 -1.87 13.05 3.87
CA PRO A 298 -2.24 13.97 2.82
C PRO A 298 -3.11 15.12 3.36
N VAL A 299 -2.86 16.33 2.91
CA VAL A 299 -3.65 17.52 3.26
C VAL A 299 -4.07 18.23 1.99
N ILE A 300 -5.38 18.50 1.87
CA ILE A 300 -5.97 19.30 0.79
C ILE A 300 -6.36 20.67 1.37
N GLN A 301 -5.75 21.72 0.85
CA GLN A 301 -6.03 23.10 1.26
C GLN A 301 -7.11 23.72 0.38
N LEU A 302 -8.00 24.51 1.04
CA LEU A 302 -8.95 25.42 0.40
C LEU A 302 -8.71 26.84 0.92
N CYS A 303 -8.96 27.81 0.06
CA CYS A 303 -8.92 29.22 0.44
C CYS A 303 -9.79 30.04 -0.49
N GLN A 304 -10.50 31.04 0.03
CA GLN A 304 -11.29 31.98 -0.76
C GLN A 304 -10.36 32.89 -1.58
N SER A 305 -10.75 33.19 -2.79
CA SER A 305 -10.07 34.16 -3.66
C SER A 305 -9.91 35.52 -2.95
N GLY A 306 -8.75 36.11 -3.09
CA GLY A 306 -8.41 37.38 -2.42
C GLY A 306 -7.87 37.25 -0.99
N THR A 307 -7.93 36.08 -0.35
CA THR A 307 -7.30 35.85 0.96
C THR A 307 -5.79 35.69 0.79
N LYS A 308 -5.01 36.45 1.55
CA LYS A 308 -3.55 36.36 1.55
C LYS A 308 -3.09 35.22 2.44
N LEU A 309 -2.66 34.11 1.84
CA LEU A 309 -2.06 32.99 2.57
C LEU A 309 -0.69 33.36 3.15
N HIS A 310 -0.34 32.76 4.30
CA HIS A 310 1.01 32.83 4.85
C HIS A 310 2.01 32.18 3.88
N PHE A 311 3.21 32.78 3.75
CA PHE A 311 4.19 32.37 2.74
C PHE A 311 4.64 30.91 2.88
N ASP A 312 4.70 30.39 4.11
CA ASP A 312 5.14 29.03 4.40
C ASP A 312 4.20 27.96 3.82
N ILE A 313 2.93 28.29 3.65
CA ILE A 313 1.90 27.36 3.15
C ILE A 313 1.42 27.72 1.74
N ALA A 314 1.74 28.93 1.24
CA ALA A 314 1.34 29.40 -0.08
C ALA A 314 1.98 28.61 -1.25
N GLN A 315 2.99 27.79 -0.96
CA GLN A 315 3.67 26.94 -1.97
C GLN A 315 2.89 25.66 -2.30
N LYS A 316 1.87 25.34 -1.53
CA LYS A 316 1.02 24.16 -1.80
C LYS A 316 -0.02 24.47 -2.89
N ASN A 317 -0.38 23.44 -3.64
CA ASN A 317 -1.45 23.50 -4.63
C ASN A 317 -2.83 23.61 -3.94
N THR A 318 -3.20 24.82 -3.51
CA THR A 318 -4.44 25.14 -2.81
C THR A 318 -5.61 25.26 -3.79
N ILE A 319 -6.79 24.79 -3.42
CA ILE A 319 -8.03 25.03 -4.15
C ILE A 319 -8.51 26.44 -3.81
N ILE A 320 -8.26 27.41 -4.71
CA ILE A 320 -8.78 28.77 -4.56
C ILE A 320 -10.20 28.81 -5.09
N TRP A 321 -11.18 29.17 -4.26
CA TRP A 321 -12.59 29.20 -4.62
C TRP A 321 -13.15 30.64 -4.56
N ASP A 322 -14.11 30.95 -5.42
CA ASP A 322 -14.77 32.26 -5.46
C ASP A 322 -16.13 32.18 -4.74
N THR A 323 -16.87 31.12 -4.94
CA THR A 323 -18.15 30.84 -4.27
C THR A 323 -18.16 29.44 -3.68
N GLU A 324 -18.91 29.23 -2.62
CA GLU A 324 -19.01 27.92 -1.95
C GLU A 324 -19.55 26.84 -2.89
N SER A 325 -20.34 27.23 -3.89
CA SER A 325 -20.87 26.30 -4.91
C SER A 325 -19.79 25.66 -5.78
N ASP A 326 -18.61 26.26 -5.87
CA ASP A 326 -17.48 25.73 -6.66
C ASP A 326 -16.74 24.61 -5.95
N ILE A 327 -16.85 24.58 -4.62
CA ILE A 327 -16.06 23.69 -3.75
C ILE A 327 -16.37 22.21 -3.99
N PRO A 328 -17.62 21.74 -4.00
CA PRO A 328 -17.91 20.31 -4.02
C PRO A 328 -17.27 19.57 -5.20
N LEU A 329 -17.44 20.09 -6.41
CA LEU A 329 -16.90 19.48 -7.63
C LEU A 329 -15.36 19.51 -7.64
N ARG A 330 -14.76 20.65 -7.30
CA ARG A 330 -13.30 20.81 -7.30
C ARG A 330 -12.63 19.96 -6.24
N LEU A 331 -13.22 19.89 -5.04
CA LEU A 331 -12.73 19.06 -3.94
C LEU A 331 -12.84 17.57 -4.28
N LYS A 332 -13.99 17.12 -4.80
CA LYS A 332 -14.18 15.75 -5.29
C LYS A 332 -13.12 15.35 -6.31
N ASN A 333 -12.90 16.20 -7.32
CA ASN A 333 -11.90 15.93 -8.37
C ASN A 333 -10.47 15.87 -7.81
N ARG A 334 -10.14 16.78 -6.87
CA ARG A 334 -8.84 16.77 -6.20
C ARG A 334 -8.64 15.49 -5.39
N ILE A 335 -9.61 15.06 -4.62
CA ILE A 335 -9.57 13.82 -3.83
C ILE A 335 -9.30 12.64 -4.77
N LYS A 336 -10.07 12.50 -5.83
CA LYS A 336 -9.90 11.42 -6.81
C LYS A 336 -8.55 11.41 -7.52
N ALA A 337 -7.94 12.56 -7.71
CA ALA A 337 -6.66 12.69 -8.40
C ALA A 337 -5.43 12.47 -7.48
N THR A 338 -5.60 12.63 -6.16
CA THR A 338 -4.43 12.68 -5.23
C THR A 338 -4.51 11.67 -4.08
N ILE A 339 -5.69 11.10 -3.81
CA ILE A 339 -5.91 10.18 -2.68
C ILE A 339 -6.27 8.77 -3.17
N ASP A 340 -7.10 8.66 -4.21
CA ASP A 340 -7.54 7.40 -4.83
C ASP A 340 -6.54 6.91 -5.88
#